data_e1574d35310341e2e6acc989a4e66560
#
_entry.id   e1574d35310341e2e6acc989a4e66560
#
_cell.length_a   1.000
_cell.length_b   1.000
_cell.length_c   1.000
_cell.angle_alpha   90.00
_cell.angle_beta   90.00
_cell.angle_gamma   90.00
#
_symmetry.space_group_name_H-M   'P 1'
#
loop_
_entity.id
_entity.type
_entity.pdbx_description
1 polymer ?
#
loop_
_entity_poly.entity_id
_entity_poly.type
_entity_poly.pdbx_seq_one_letter_code
_entity_poly.pdbx_strand_id
1 'polypeptide(L)'
;LGFMLMLGPMRAAERGNRMKPVFLGGVLLLALSQLGLAFVPDQVWPLAGLLLLFFTGFNLMEAMLPSLVSRLVPPNGRGLALGVYSTSQSLGVFAGGAFGGLVLKYAGETAVPLVSALLLVLWWALARSARRWPSAASLRAEKAAAQEASGG
;
A
#
# COMPACT_ATOMS: atom_id res chain seq x y z
N LEU A 1 12.58 -7.25 12.41
CA LEU A 1 11.35 -7.68 13.10
C LEU A 1 10.11 -7.40 12.25
N GLY A 2 9.94 -6.19 11.70
CA GLY A 2 8.82 -5.82 10.82
C GLY A 2 8.65 -6.72 9.60
N PHE A 3 9.74 -7.17 8.99
CA PHE A 3 9.72 -8.11 7.87
C PHE A 3 9.15 -9.49 8.25
N MET A 4 9.47 -9.99 9.44
CA MET A 4 8.93 -11.26 9.95
C MET A 4 7.42 -11.18 10.22
N LEU A 5 6.95 -10.08 10.78
CA LEU A 5 5.51 -9.83 11.02
C LEU A 5 4.70 -9.74 9.72
N MET A 6 5.31 -9.33 8.62
CA MET A 6 4.70 -9.19 7.31
C MET A 6 4.46 -10.54 6.61
N LEU A 7 5.28 -11.57 6.89
CA LEU A 7 5.20 -12.87 6.18
C LEU A 7 3.87 -13.61 6.41
N GLY A 8 3.28 -13.48 7.59
CA GLY A 8 1.99 -14.10 7.92
C GLY A 8 0.82 -13.58 7.07
N PRO A 9 0.53 -12.27 7.10
CA PRO A 9 -0.54 -11.67 6.29
C PRO A 9 -0.31 -11.83 4.78
N MET A 10 0.95 -11.77 4.32
CA MET A 10 1.27 -11.94 2.91
C MET A 10 0.95 -13.35 2.41
N ARG A 11 1.32 -14.40 3.16
CA ARG A 11 0.96 -15.79 2.85
C ARG A 11 -0.56 -16.03 2.90
N ALA A 12 -1.26 -15.40 3.84
CA ALA A 12 -2.72 -15.48 3.94
C ALA A 12 -3.41 -14.80 2.74
N ALA A 13 -2.87 -13.68 2.25
CA ALA A 13 -3.37 -12.98 1.06
C ALA A 13 -3.25 -13.82 -0.21
N GLU A 14 -2.14 -14.55 -0.36
CA GLU A 14 -1.89 -15.40 -1.54
C GLU A 14 -2.74 -16.66 -1.57
N ARG A 15 -2.98 -17.30 -0.41
CA ARG A 15 -3.70 -18.59 -0.32
C ARG A 15 -5.22 -18.48 -0.44
N GLY A 16 -5.85 -17.34 -0.21
CA GLY A 16 -7.29 -17.26 -0.03
C GLY A 16 -8.07 -16.23 -0.84
N ASN A 17 -7.54 -15.69 -1.95
CA ASN A 17 -8.21 -14.59 -2.68
C ASN A 17 -8.56 -13.37 -1.79
N ARG A 18 -7.78 -13.16 -0.70
CA ARG A 18 -8.00 -12.13 0.33
C ARG A 18 -7.11 -10.90 0.15
N MET A 19 -6.71 -10.60 -1.11
CA MET A 19 -5.83 -9.46 -1.36
C MET A 19 -6.46 -8.13 -0.96
N LYS A 20 -7.76 -7.94 -1.24
CA LYS A 20 -8.47 -6.72 -0.85
C LYS A 20 -8.49 -6.47 0.67
N PRO A 21 -8.91 -7.43 1.52
CA PRO A 21 -8.92 -7.19 2.97
C PRO A 21 -7.53 -7.01 3.56
N VAL A 22 -6.50 -7.71 3.06
CA VAL A 22 -5.11 -7.53 3.53
C VAL A 22 -4.58 -6.15 3.12
N PHE A 23 -4.86 -5.70 1.90
CA PHE A 23 -4.51 -4.36 1.45
C PHE A 23 -5.18 -3.28 2.29
N LEU A 24 -6.51 -3.38 2.48
CA LEU A 24 -7.26 -2.44 3.31
C LEU A 24 -6.80 -2.43 4.77
N GLY A 25 -6.43 -3.61 5.31
CA GLY A 25 -5.85 -3.75 6.64
C GLY A 25 -4.49 -3.06 6.77
N GLY A 26 -3.63 -3.19 5.75
CA GLY A 26 -2.33 -2.53 5.71
C GLY A 26 -2.45 -1.01 5.66
N VAL A 27 -3.35 -0.48 4.83
CA VAL A 27 -3.61 0.98 4.76
C VAL A 27 -4.18 1.49 6.08
N LEU A 28 -5.11 0.73 6.69
CA LEU A 28 -5.67 1.10 7.99
C LEU A 28 -4.60 1.08 9.09
N LEU A 29 -3.72 0.08 9.09
CA LEU A 29 -2.60 0.01 10.03
C LEU A 29 -1.68 1.22 9.90
N LEU A 30 -1.36 1.64 8.67
CA LEU A 30 -0.59 2.86 8.41
C LEU A 30 -1.31 4.11 8.93
N ALA A 31 -2.61 4.25 8.67
CA ALA A 31 -3.39 5.39 9.13
C ALA A 31 -3.44 5.47 10.67
N LEU A 32 -3.65 4.34 11.34
CA LEU A 32 -3.66 4.27 12.81
C LEU A 32 -2.28 4.57 13.41
N SER A 33 -1.20 4.09 12.77
CA SER A 33 0.17 4.40 13.21
C SER A 33 0.47 5.89 13.10
N GLN A 34 0.06 6.53 12.00
CA GLN A 34 0.23 7.98 11.82
C GLN A 34 -0.59 8.78 12.82
N LEU A 35 -1.83 8.36 13.07
CA LEU A 35 -2.67 8.99 14.07
C LEU A 35 -2.07 8.86 15.48
N GLY A 36 -1.53 7.69 15.81
CA GLY A 36 -0.81 7.47 17.07
C GLY A 36 0.42 8.36 17.20
N LEU A 37 1.22 8.50 16.12
CA LEU A 37 2.41 9.36 16.10
C LEU A 37 2.09 10.84 16.32
N ALA A 38 0.89 11.30 15.94
CA ALA A 38 0.47 12.68 16.17
C ALA A 38 0.29 13.03 17.67
N PHE A 39 0.02 12.03 18.51
CA PHE A 39 -0.31 12.21 19.92
C PHE A 39 0.63 11.44 20.86
N VAL A 40 1.68 10.82 20.33
CA VAL A 40 2.62 10.06 21.15
C VAL A 40 3.37 11.02 22.09
N PRO A 41 3.46 10.72 23.40
CA PRO A 41 4.30 11.47 24.31
C PRO A 41 5.79 11.29 23.96
N ASP A 42 6.66 12.20 24.38
CA ASP A 42 8.11 12.18 24.18
C ASP A 42 8.79 11.03 24.94
N GLN A 43 8.30 9.81 24.69
CA GLN A 43 8.79 8.57 25.28
C GLN A 43 9.26 7.62 24.17
N VAL A 44 10.43 7.06 24.36
CA VAL A 44 11.09 6.20 23.35
C VAL A 44 10.29 4.92 23.05
N TRP A 45 9.71 4.29 24.07
CA TRP A 45 9.04 2.99 23.88
C TRP A 45 7.72 3.07 23.10
N PRO A 46 6.79 3.98 23.38
CA PRO A 46 5.59 4.17 22.55
C PRO A 46 5.94 4.58 21.13
N LEU A 47 6.90 5.49 20.96
CA LEU A 47 7.38 5.92 19.65
C LEU A 47 7.95 4.73 18.85
N ALA A 48 8.82 3.93 19.45
CA ALA A 48 9.39 2.74 18.81
C ALA A 48 8.31 1.72 18.40
N GLY A 49 7.29 1.52 19.24
CA GLY A 49 6.16 0.65 18.94
C GLY A 49 5.35 1.13 17.74
N LEU A 50 5.02 2.43 17.69
CA LEU A 50 4.28 3.03 16.58
C LEU A 50 5.08 3.02 15.27
N LEU A 51 6.39 3.30 15.33
CA LEU A 51 7.28 3.18 14.17
C LEU A 51 7.37 1.73 13.66
N LEU A 52 7.43 0.75 14.55
CA LEU A 52 7.39 -0.66 14.17
C LEU A 52 6.10 -1.03 13.44
N LEU A 53 4.96 -0.57 13.94
CA LEU A 53 3.65 -0.77 13.28
C LEU A 53 3.61 -0.07 11.91
N PHE A 54 4.07 1.17 11.84
CA PHE A 54 4.16 1.92 10.60
C PHE A 54 5.02 1.18 9.57
N PHE A 55 6.25 0.80 9.91
CA PHE A 55 7.13 0.09 8.99
C PHE A 55 6.60 -1.29 8.60
N THR A 56 5.88 -1.96 9.48
CA THR A 56 5.22 -3.24 9.14
C THR A 56 4.16 -3.04 8.06
N GLY A 57 3.27 -2.06 8.22
CA GLY A 57 2.27 -1.71 7.21
C GLY A 57 2.88 -1.21 5.91
N PHE A 58 3.90 -0.37 5.99
CA PHE A 58 4.62 0.18 4.84
C PHE A 58 5.27 -0.93 4.00
N ASN A 59 6.07 -1.80 4.62
CA ASN A 59 6.70 -2.93 3.93
C ASN A 59 5.66 -3.88 3.30
N LEU A 60 4.52 -4.10 3.98
CA LEU A 60 3.44 -4.91 3.42
C LEU A 60 2.89 -4.30 2.14
N MET A 61 2.64 -2.99 2.13
CA MET A 61 2.16 -2.27 0.93
C MET A 61 3.20 -2.28 -0.18
N GLU A 62 4.47 -2.01 0.16
CA GLU A 62 5.57 -1.99 -0.79
C GLU A 62 5.78 -3.33 -1.50
N ALA A 63 5.58 -4.44 -0.80
CA ALA A 63 5.64 -5.77 -1.40
C ALA A 63 4.38 -6.14 -2.21
N MET A 64 3.19 -5.71 -1.75
CA MET A 64 1.93 -6.07 -2.40
C MET A 64 1.67 -5.28 -3.70
N LEU A 65 2.00 -4.00 -3.74
CA LEU A 65 1.68 -3.13 -4.88
C LEU A 65 2.34 -3.58 -6.19
N PRO A 66 3.66 -3.83 -6.26
CA PRO A 66 4.30 -4.34 -7.48
C PRO A 66 3.76 -5.72 -7.91
N SER A 67 3.49 -6.58 -6.92
CA SER A 67 2.88 -7.89 -7.17
C SER A 67 1.49 -7.75 -7.80
N LEU A 68 0.68 -6.81 -7.32
CA LEU A 68 -0.64 -6.53 -7.88
C LEU A 68 -0.54 -5.99 -9.31
N VAL A 69 0.33 -5.01 -9.55
CA VAL A 69 0.58 -4.44 -10.89
C VAL A 69 1.01 -5.53 -11.87
N SER A 70 1.96 -6.39 -11.49
CA SER A 70 2.45 -7.46 -12.36
C SER A 70 1.40 -8.53 -12.69
N ARG A 71 0.37 -8.70 -11.86
CA ARG A 71 -0.74 -9.63 -12.09
C ARG A 71 -1.83 -9.08 -13.00
N LEU A 72 -1.97 -7.74 -13.05
CA LEU A 72 -2.99 -7.05 -13.85
C LEU A 72 -2.61 -6.91 -15.32
N VAL A 73 -1.34 -7.12 -15.67
CA VAL A 73 -0.82 -6.87 -17.01
C VAL A 73 -0.35 -8.18 -17.67
N PRO A 74 -0.57 -8.36 -18.99
CA PRO A 74 -0.03 -9.49 -19.75
C PRO A 74 1.50 -9.58 -19.62
N PRO A 75 2.10 -10.77 -19.80
CA PRO A 75 3.55 -10.98 -19.65
C PRO A 75 4.40 -9.99 -20.43
N ASN A 76 3.99 -9.66 -21.64
CA ASN A 76 4.71 -8.77 -22.56
C ASN A 76 4.70 -7.29 -22.13
N GLY A 77 3.73 -6.88 -21.29
CA GLY A 77 3.59 -5.49 -20.80
C GLY A 77 4.10 -5.27 -19.38
N ARG A 78 4.56 -6.31 -18.68
CA ARG A 78 4.92 -6.21 -17.26
C ARG A 78 6.05 -5.23 -16.99
N GLY A 79 7.09 -5.22 -17.83
CA GLY A 79 8.21 -4.30 -17.68
C GLY A 79 7.78 -2.84 -17.77
N LEU A 80 6.95 -2.51 -18.76
CA LEU A 80 6.40 -1.17 -18.92
C LEU A 80 5.52 -0.76 -17.72
N ALA A 81 4.63 -1.65 -17.29
CA ALA A 81 3.73 -1.37 -16.16
C ALA A 81 4.49 -1.15 -14.85
N LEU A 82 5.51 -1.95 -14.58
CA LEU A 82 6.38 -1.78 -13.41
C LEU A 82 7.23 -0.52 -13.52
N GLY A 83 7.68 -0.15 -14.72
CA GLY A 83 8.38 1.12 -14.97
C GLY A 83 7.51 2.34 -14.66
N VAL A 84 6.28 2.35 -15.17
CA VAL A 84 5.28 3.41 -14.87
C VAL A 84 4.98 3.45 -13.36
N TYR A 85 4.81 2.29 -12.74
CA TYR A 85 4.61 2.20 -11.29
C TYR A 85 5.78 2.82 -10.51
N SER A 86 7.01 2.43 -10.81
CA SER A 86 8.21 2.95 -10.12
C SER A 86 8.38 4.46 -10.31
N THR A 87 8.11 4.97 -11.53
CA THR A 87 8.16 6.41 -11.80
C THR A 87 7.09 7.15 -11.00
N SER A 88 5.87 6.63 -10.96
CA SER A 88 4.78 7.20 -10.17
C SER A 88 5.09 7.19 -8.67
N GLN A 89 5.71 6.10 -8.18
CA GLN A 89 6.16 6.00 -6.80
C GLN A 89 7.23 7.04 -6.46
N SER A 90 8.22 7.22 -7.32
CA SER A 90 9.28 8.22 -7.14
C SER A 90 8.72 9.64 -7.13
N LEU A 91 7.80 9.95 -8.03
CA LEU A 91 7.09 11.24 -8.06
C LEU A 91 6.26 11.44 -6.78
N GLY A 92 5.59 10.38 -6.31
CA GLY A 92 4.83 10.42 -5.06
C GLY A 92 5.71 10.69 -3.84
N VAL A 93 6.88 10.05 -3.77
CA VAL A 93 7.87 10.28 -2.69
C VAL A 93 8.38 11.73 -2.73
N PHE A 94 8.73 12.24 -3.90
CA PHE A 94 9.18 13.62 -4.06
C PHE A 94 8.08 14.62 -3.67
N ALA A 95 6.88 14.47 -4.22
CA ALA A 95 5.75 15.34 -3.93
C ALA A 95 5.35 15.27 -2.44
N GLY A 96 5.33 14.06 -1.87
CA GLY A 96 5.04 13.85 -0.45
C GLY A 96 6.06 14.48 0.47
N GLY A 97 7.36 14.38 0.13
CA GLY A 97 8.43 15.04 0.87
C GLY A 97 8.35 16.56 0.81
N ALA A 98 8.13 17.12 -0.38
CA ALA A 98 7.98 18.56 -0.57
C ALA A 98 6.75 19.11 0.17
N PHE A 99 5.60 18.46 0.00
CA PHE A 99 4.36 18.85 0.67
C PHE A 99 4.45 18.65 2.21
N GLY A 100 5.01 17.52 2.66
CA GLY A 100 5.24 17.26 4.08
C GLY A 100 6.17 18.30 4.72
N GLY A 101 7.23 18.72 4.02
CA GLY A 101 8.11 19.79 4.47
C GLY A 101 7.39 21.14 4.59
N LEU A 102 6.48 21.46 3.67
CA LEU A 102 5.65 22.67 3.77
C LEU A 102 4.69 22.59 4.97
N VAL A 103 4.02 21.46 5.16
CA VAL A 103 3.15 21.22 6.33
C VAL A 103 3.93 21.38 7.63
N LEU A 104 5.12 20.78 7.72
CA LEU A 104 6.00 20.92 8.87
C LEU A 104 6.34 22.39 9.15
N LYS A 105 6.71 23.12 8.12
CA LYS A 105 7.12 24.53 8.25
C LYS A 105 6.00 25.45 8.72
N TYR A 106 4.77 25.26 8.21
CA TYR A 106 3.67 26.18 8.47
C TYR A 106 2.69 25.73 9.56
N ALA A 107 2.55 24.41 9.78
CA ALA A 107 1.57 23.83 10.69
C ALA A 107 2.21 23.04 11.86
N GLY A 108 3.54 22.86 11.85
CA GLY A 108 4.27 22.21 12.93
C GLY A 108 4.33 20.67 12.81
N GLU A 109 5.05 20.08 13.76
CA GLU A 109 5.40 18.64 13.73
C GLU A 109 4.18 17.73 13.83
N THR A 110 3.21 18.06 14.65
CA THR A 110 1.98 17.26 14.84
C THR A 110 1.08 17.25 13.61
N ALA A 111 1.16 18.28 12.76
CA ALA A 111 0.33 18.38 11.57
C ALA A 111 0.74 17.37 10.49
N VAL A 112 2.01 17.00 10.40
CA VAL A 112 2.52 16.06 9.40
C VAL A 112 1.86 14.68 9.51
N PRO A 113 1.89 14.01 10.66
CA PRO A 113 1.24 12.71 10.80
C PRO A 113 -0.30 12.80 10.71
N LEU A 114 -0.92 13.91 11.14
CA LEU A 114 -2.37 14.11 11.00
C LEU A 114 -2.80 14.22 9.52
N VAL A 115 -2.11 15.01 8.74
CA VAL A 115 -2.36 15.15 7.29
C VAL A 115 -2.11 13.81 6.59
N SER A 116 -1.05 13.10 6.95
CA SER A 116 -0.75 11.77 6.41
C SER A 116 -1.85 10.76 6.76
N ALA A 117 -2.33 10.75 8.01
CA ALA A 117 -3.45 9.89 8.43
C ALA A 117 -4.73 10.22 7.65
N LEU A 118 -5.05 11.49 7.47
CA LEU A 118 -6.21 11.93 6.68
C LEU A 118 -6.14 11.42 5.24
N LEU A 119 -5.00 11.59 4.57
CA LEU A 119 -4.79 11.12 3.20
C LEU A 119 -4.93 9.59 3.10
N LEU A 120 -4.38 8.85 4.07
CA LEU A 120 -4.50 7.39 4.14
C LEU A 120 -5.95 6.94 4.36
N VAL A 121 -6.72 7.63 5.21
CA VAL A 121 -8.14 7.34 5.43
C VAL A 121 -8.96 7.63 4.18
N LEU A 122 -8.71 8.75 3.49
CA LEU A 122 -9.35 9.07 2.22
C LEU A 122 -9.05 7.98 1.16
N TRP A 123 -7.79 7.59 1.05
CA TRP A 123 -7.41 6.52 0.13
C TRP A 123 -8.04 5.17 0.51
N TRP A 124 -8.08 4.84 1.80
CA TRP A 124 -8.77 3.65 2.29
C TRP A 124 -10.26 3.64 1.92
N ALA A 125 -10.95 4.77 2.09
CA ALA A 125 -12.36 4.91 1.73
C ALA A 125 -12.59 4.72 0.21
N LEU A 126 -11.72 5.32 -0.63
CA LEU A 126 -11.74 5.13 -2.08
C LEU A 126 -11.47 3.68 -2.47
N ALA A 127 -10.45 3.04 -1.89
CA ALA A 127 -10.11 1.65 -2.16
C ALA A 127 -11.23 0.68 -1.70
N ARG A 128 -11.88 0.97 -0.59
CA ARG A 128 -13.03 0.21 -0.11
C ARG A 128 -14.22 0.32 -1.06
N SER A 129 -14.46 1.51 -1.61
CA SER A 129 -15.53 1.79 -2.55
C SER A 129 -15.31 1.15 -3.93
N ALA A 130 -14.10 0.80 -4.29
CA ALA A 130 -13.77 0.16 -5.55
C ALA A 130 -14.48 -1.21 -5.68
N ARG A 131 -15.46 -1.29 -6.57
CA ARG A 131 -16.29 -2.48 -6.79
C ARG A 131 -15.55 -3.58 -7.55
N ARG A 132 -14.63 -3.21 -8.45
CA ARG A 132 -13.86 -4.15 -9.28
C ARG A 132 -12.46 -4.33 -8.68
N TRP A 133 -12.31 -5.34 -7.86
CA TRP A 133 -11.00 -5.78 -7.39
C TRP A 133 -10.60 -7.02 -8.18
N PRO A 134 -9.40 -7.10 -8.75
CA PRO A 134 -8.97 -8.27 -9.51
C PRO A 134 -8.94 -9.49 -8.60
N SER A 135 -9.79 -10.47 -8.91
CA SER A 135 -9.78 -11.75 -8.23
C SER A 135 -8.84 -12.72 -8.95
N ALA A 136 -8.30 -13.70 -8.23
CA ALA A 136 -7.48 -14.73 -8.85
C ALA A 136 -8.27 -15.52 -9.92
N ALA A 137 -9.58 -15.66 -9.74
CA ALA A 137 -10.45 -16.34 -10.69
C ALA A 137 -10.67 -15.51 -11.98
N SER A 138 -10.91 -14.19 -11.86
CA SER A 138 -11.07 -13.32 -13.04
C SER A 138 -9.80 -13.22 -13.85
N LEU A 139 -8.64 -13.15 -13.20
CA LEU A 139 -7.33 -13.11 -13.87
C LEU A 139 -6.98 -14.45 -14.56
N ARG A 140 -7.42 -15.59 -14.02
CA ARG A 140 -7.26 -16.89 -14.66
C ARG A 140 -8.16 -17.03 -15.89
N ALA A 141 -9.42 -16.61 -15.79
CA ALA A 141 -10.37 -16.63 -16.90
C ALA A 141 -9.91 -15.74 -18.05
N GLU A 142 -9.42 -14.53 -17.76
CA GLU A 142 -8.87 -13.64 -18.77
C GLU A 142 -7.62 -14.20 -19.46
N LYS A 143 -6.73 -14.86 -18.68
CA LYS A 143 -5.55 -15.53 -19.25
C LYS A 143 -5.90 -16.72 -20.12
N ALA A 144 -6.91 -17.52 -19.74
CA ALA A 144 -7.38 -18.65 -20.54
C ALA A 144 -7.96 -18.15 -21.87
N ALA A 145 -8.81 -17.12 -21.82
CA ALA A 145 -9.38 -16.51 -23.03
C ALA A 145 -8.31 -15.91 -23.96
N ALA A 146 -7.28 -15.28 -23.40
CA ALA A 146 -6.17 -14.73 -24.19
C ALA A 146 -5.30 -15.82 -24.83
N GLN A 147 -5.14 -16.98 -24.19
CA GLN A 147 -4.41 -18.12 -24.75
C GLN A 147 -5.20 -18.79 -25.91
N GLU A 148 -6.51 -18.93 -25.76
CA GLU A 148 -7.38 -19.45 -26.83
C GLU A 148 -7.36 -18.54 -28.08
N ALA A 149 -7.37 -17.22 -27.88
CA ALA A 149 -7.30 -16.23 -28.97
C ALA A 149 -5.94 -16.19 -29.69
N SER A 150 -4.86 -16.62 -29.05
CA SER A 150 -3.50 -16.63 -29.62
C SER A 150 -3.09 -17.94 -30.21
N GLY A 151 -3.88 -19.03 -30.02
CA GLY A 151 -3.61 -20.38 -30.49
C GLY A 151 -4.42 -20.81 -31.74
N GLY A 152 -5.32 -19.95 -32.22
CA GLY A 152 -6.05 -20.09 -33.47
C GLY A 152 -5.50 -19.18 -34.57
#